data_db29a2607966bd6f5ab0b634262641d8
#
_entry.id   db29a2607966bd6f5ab0b634262641d8
#
_cell.length_a   1.000
_cell.length_b   1.000
_cell.length_c   1.000
_cell.angle_alpha   90.00
_cell.angle_beta   90.00
_cell.angle_gamma   90.00
#
_symmetry.space_group_name_H-M   'P 1'
#
loop_
_entity.id
_entity.type
_entity.pdbx_description
1 polymer ?
#
loop_
_entity_poly.entity_id
_entity_poly.type
_entity_poly.pdbx_seq_one_letter_code
_entity_poly.pdbx_strand_id
1 'polypeptide(L)'
;RFTDTDSTVKVLYADTRYNAAIQFEVVGDTSPEFKASQLITEFSLIDGEFASSSVDAQPNRNSNSALHTAVYYLTNFSGTIKIFGTMEDGASYATDSQQSDFYLINKTDFSEHTGRKYVNFTGIHKRVAFVAHHSDSSSAPDSSTVLSGLDKILYRS
;
A
#
# COMPACT_ATOMS: atom_id res chain seq x y z
N ARG A 1 -35.26 0.96 5.55
CA ARG A 1 -35.31 -0.49 5.58
C ARG A 1 -34.26 -1.05 4.63
N PHE A 2 -33.40 -1.88 5.14
CA PHE A 2 -32.45 -2.62 4.33
C PHE A 2 -33.14 -3.88 3.83
N THR A 3 -33.14 -4.08 2.54
CA THR A 3 -33.52 -5.36 1.96
C THR A 3 -32.32 -5.87 1.20
N ASP A 4 -31.78 -6.94 1.68
CA ASP A 4 -30.80 -7.72 0.95
C ASP A 4 -31.55 -8.88 0.31
N THR A 5 -31.76 -8.76 -0.97
CA THR A 5 -32.15 -9.87 -1.81
C THR A 5 -31.24 -9.80 -3.00
N ASP A 6 -30.55 -10.80 -3.34
CA ASP A 6 -29.68 -10.89 -4.51
C ASP A 6 -28.37 -10.14 -4.41
N SER A 7 -27.77 -10.10 -3.25
CA SER A 7 -26.46 -9.48 -3.11
C SER A 7 -26.41 -7.99 -3.47
N THR A 8 -27.52 -7.34 -3.57
CA THR A 8 -27.60 -5.90 -3.79
C THR A 8 -28.23 -5.24 -2.57
N VAL A 9 -27.51 -4.38 -1.91
CA VAL A 9 -28.06 -3.61 -0.79
C VAL A 9 -28.73 -2.37 -1.36
N LYS A 10 -30.04 -2.33 -1.24
CA LYS A 10 -30.82 -1.13 -1.57
C LYS A 10 -31.32 -0.52 -0.29
N VAL A 11 -30.88 0.68 -0.02
CA VAL A 11 -31.47 1.50 1.03
C VAL A 11 -32.39 2.49 0.35
N LEU A 12 -33.67 2.21 0.47
CA LEU A 12 -34.67 3.14 0.02
C LEU A 12 -35.26 3.82 1.26
N TYR A 13 -34.92 5.06 1.41
CA TYR A 13 -35.58 5.92 2.37
C TYR A 13 -36.31 7.03 1.63
N ALA A 14 -37.59 7.05 1.79
CA ALA A 14 -38.41 8.14 1.30
C ALA A 14 -39.24 8.68 2.46
N ASP A 15 -38.89 9.85 2.91
CA ASP A 15 -39.77 10.63 3.75
C ASP A 15 -40.36 11.78 2.90
N THR A 16 -41.51 11.53 2.40
CA THR A 16 -42.19 12.46 1.52
C THR A 16 -42.55 13.77 2.20
N ARG A 17 -42.56 13.82 3.52
CA ARG A 17 -42.82 15.05 4.26
C ARG A 17 -41.71 16.07 4.14
N TYR A 18 -40.52 15.61 3.91
CA TYR A 18 -39.33 16.46 3.81
C TYR A 18 -38.70 16.52 2.43
N ASN A 19 -39.35 15.93 1.45
CA ASN A 19 -38.77 15.80 0.10
C ASN A 19 -37.35 15.22 0.07
N ALA A 20 -37.03 14.44 1.07
CA ALA A 20 -35.73 13.80 1.15
C ALA A 20 -35.89 12.34 0.75
N ALA A 21 -35.34 11.98 -0.38
CA ALA A 21 -35.14 10.61 -0.77
C ALA A 21 -33.65 10.36 -0.85
N ILE A 22 -33.14 9.45 -0.04
CA ILE A 22 -31.76 8.99 -0.14
C ILE A 22 -31.81 7.56 -0.63
N GLN A 23 -31.30 7.35 -1.81
CA GLN A 23 -31.19 6.03 -2.39
C GLN A 23 -29.73 5.68 -2.50
N PHE A 24 -29.32 4.60 -1.84
CA PHE A 24 -28.02 3.99 -2.03
C PHE A 24 -28.22 2.70 -2.77
N GLU A 25 -27.60 2.57 -3.91
CA GLU A 25 -27.56 1.32 -4.65
C GLU A 25 -26.11 0.92 -4.81
N VAL A 26 -25.74 -0.20 -4.23
CA VAL A 26 -24.46 -0.82 -4.46
C VAL A 26 -24.66 -1.86 -5.56
N VAL A 27 -24.20 -1.52 -6.76
CA VAL A 27 -24.30 -2.41 -7.92
C VAL A 27 -22.94 -3.08 -8.12
N GLY A 28 -22.95 -4.38 -8.17
CA GLY A 28 -21.74 -5.18 -8.40
C GLY A 28 -21.35 -5.98 -7.19
N ASP A 29 -20.14 -5.84 -6.74
CA ASP A 29 -19.63 -6.61 -5.61
C ASP A 29 -20.40 -6.27 -4.34
N THR A 30 -21.03 -7.28 -3.78
CA THR A 30 -22.13 -7.23 -2.86
C THR A 30 -21.78 -6.95 -1.42
N SER A 31 -20.53 -6.84 -1.15
CA SER A 31 -20.03 -6.44 0.16
C SER A 31 -19.19 -5.20 -0.02
N PRO A 32 -19.55 -4.05 0.57
CA PRO A 32 -18.59 -3.00 0.78
C PRO A 32 -17.55 -3.53 1.76
N GLU A 33 -16.70 -4.39 1.28
CA GLU A 33 -15.60 -4.89 2.07
C GLU A 33 -14.59 -3.77 2.23
N PHE A 34 -14.36 -3.40 3.47
CA PHE A 34 -13.14 -2.69 3.78
C PHE A 34 -11.99 -3.61 3.43
N LYS A 35 -11.27 -3.27 2.38
CA LYS A 35 -10.12 -4.05 1.97
C LYS A 35 -9.14 -4.13 3.14
N ALA A 36 -8.79 -5.33 3.52
CA ALA A 36 -7.80 -5.56 4.56
C ALA A 36 -6.46 -4.94 4.13
N SER A 37 -5.70 -4.45 5.10
CA SER A 37 -4.33 -4.02 4.85
C SER A 37 -3.49 -5.19 4.35
N GLN A 38 -2.65 -4.94 3.37
CA GLN A 38 -1.69 -5.92 2.88
C GLN A 38 -0.47 -5.91 3.81
N LEU A 39 -0.08 -7.09 4.28
CA LEU A 39 1.08 -7.28 5.14
C LEU A 39 2.31 -7.58 4.29
N ILE A 40 3.38 -6.84 4.52
CA ILE A 40 4.65 -6.99 3.83
C ILE A 40 5.72 -7.27 4.89
N THR A 41 6.31 -8.45 4.83
CA THR A 41 7.35 -8.92 5.77
C THR A 41 8.56 -9.50 5.06
N GLU A 42 8.43 -9.77 3.77
CA GLU A 42 9.49 -10.42 3.00
C GLU A 42 10.15 -9.42 2.05
N PHE A 43 11.46 -9.41 2.07
CA PHE A 43 12.30 -8.56 1.24
C PHE A 43 13.40 -9.41 0.60
N SER A 44 13.66 -9.14 -0.66
CA SER A 44 14.77 -9.75 -1.40
C SER A 44 15.87 -8.73 -1.63
N LEU A 45 17.11 -9.15 -1.53
CA LEU A 45 18.25 -8.30 -1.81
C LEU A 45 18.44 -8.19 -3.34
N ILE A 46 18.35 -6.96 -3.86
CA ILE A 46 18.50 -6.65 -5.28
C ILE A 46 19.31 -5.37 -5.40
N ASP A 47 20.43 -5.45 -6.13
CA ASP A 47 21.32 -4.30 -6.38
C ASP A 47 21.71 -3.52 -5.11
N GLY A 48 21.95 -4.24 -4.01
CA GLY A 48 22.33 -3.63 -2.75
C GLY A 48 21.20 -3.01 -1.94
N GLU A 49 19.96 -3.19 -2.35
CA GLU A 49 18.77 -2.74 -1.64
C GLU A 49 17.84 -3.92 -1.33
N PHE A 50 17.07 -3.81 -0.27
CA PHE A 50 16.06 -4.81 0.09
C PHE A 50 14.72 -4.41 -0.49
N ALA A 51 14.22 -5.18 -1.44
CA ALA A 51 12.97 -4.91 -2.12
C ALA A 51 11.88 -5.91 -1.74
N SER A 52 10.69 -5.40 -1.48
CA SER A 52 9.49 -6.23 -1.34
C SER A 52 8.99 -6.71 -2.71
N SER A 53 8.21 -7.77 -2.72
CA SER A 53 7.34 -8.04 -3.87
C SER A 53 6.40 -6.85 -4.07
N SER A 54 6.06 -6.56 -5.31
CA SER A 54 5.06 -5.54 -5.59
C SER A 54 3.67 -6.02 -5.20
N VAL A 55 2.88 -5.12 -4.65
CA VAL A 55 1.51 -5.38 -4.22
C VAL A 55 0.52 -4.57 -5.04
N ASP A 56 -0.67 -5.11 -5.24
CA ASP A 56 -1.71 -4.43 -5.99
C ASP A 56 -2.20 -3.19 -5.25
N ALA A 57 -2.27 -2.10 -5.98
CA ALA A 57 -2.92 -0.88 -5.55
C ALA A 57 -4.30 -0.79 -6.20
N GLN A 58 -5.31 -0.39 -5.43
CA GLN A 58 -6.68 -0.24 -5.92
C GLN A 58 -7.26 1.10 -5.46
N PRO A 59 -6.69 2.21 -5.92
CA PRO A 59 -7.04 3.53 -5.42
C PRO A 59 -8.47 3.96 -5.76
N ASN A 60 -9.07 3.39 -6.78
CA ASN A 60 -10.45 3.67 -7.20
C ASN A 60 -11.51 3.23 -6.19
N ARG A 61 -11.15 2.39 -5.23
CA ARG A 61 -12.04 1.97 -4.14
C ARG A 61 -12.03 2.93 -2.96
N ASN A 62 -11.22 3.96 -3.01
CA ASN A 62 -10.99 4.88 -1.91
C ASN A 62 -11.52 6.28 -2.23
N SER A 63 -12.82 6.39 -2.37
CA SER A 63 -13.58 7.67 -2.44
C SER A 63 -12.98 8.74 -3.37
N ASN A 64 -12.53 8.39 -4.55
CA ASN A 64 -11.98 9.29 -5.57
C ASN A 64 -10.71 10.06 -5.15
N SER A 65 -10.22 9.89 -3.94
CA SER A 65 -9.03 10.60 -3.47
C SER A 65 -7.73 9.91 -3.86
N ALA A 66 -7.81 8.67 -4.34
CA ALA A 66 -6.65 7.84 -4.65
C ALA A 66 -5.60 7.87 -3.51
N LEU A 67 -6.10 7.82 -2.26
CA LEU A 67 -5.26 7.88 -1.08
C LEU A 67 -4.72 6.50 -0.74
N HIS A 68 -3.42 6.46 -0.50
CA HIS A 68 -2.72 5.28 -0.03
C HIS A 68 -2.11 5.55 1.33
N THR A 69 -2.09 4.55 2.18
CA THR A 69 -1.45 4.62 3.50
C THR A 69 -0.53 3.42 3.69
N ALA A 70 0.71 3.71 4.05
CA ALA A 70 1.66 2.71 4.50
C ALA A 70 2.04 2.99 5.95
N VAL A 71 2.21 1.93 6.73
CA VAL A 71 2.67 2.00 8.12
C VAL A 71 3.91 1.14 8.24
N TYR A 72 5.03 1.77 8.59
CA TYR A 72 6.29 1.09 8.88
C TYR A 72 6.37 0.80 10.37
N TYR A 73 6.65 -0.44 10.72
CA TYR A 73 6.91 -0.87 12.10
C TYR A 73 8.40 -1.05 12.26
N LEU A 74 9.00 -0.19 13.06
CA LEU A 74 10.46 -0.06 13.16
C LEU A 74 10.94 -0.33 14.57
N THR A 75 12.10 -0.96 14.67
CA THR A 75 12.84 -1.19 15.91
C THR A 75 14.29 -0.82 15.70
N ASN A 76 14.70 0.33 16.25
CA ASN A 76 16.06 0.86 16.10
C ASN A 76 16.56 0.85 14.66
N PHE A 77 15.72 1.29 13.73
CA PHE A 77 16.04 1.29 12.31
C PHE A 77 16.78 2.56 11.91
N SER A 78 17.92 2.39 11.27
CA SER A 78 18.68 3.46 10.62
C SER A 78 18.84 3.12 9.15
N GLY A 79 18.29 3.96 8.30
CA GLY A 79 18.30 3.73 6.87
C GLY A 79 17.24 4.53 6.15
N THR A 80 16.97 4.11 4.93
CA THR A 80 15.96 4.75 4.06
C THR A 80 14.94 3.74 3.61
N ILE A 81 13.68 4.14 3.61
CA ILE A 81 12.58 3.38 3.01
C ILE A 81 11.99 4.20 1.89
N LYS A 82 11.90 3.60 0.71
CA LYS A 82 11.33 4.20 -0.50
C LYS A 82 10.05 3.46 -0.89
N ILE A 83 9.12 4.20 -1.45
CA ILE A 83 7.92 3.65 -2.08
C ILE A 83 8.04 3.90 -3.57
N PHE A 84 7.94 2.85 -4.35
CA PHE A 84 7.89 2.90 -5.81
C PHE A 84 6.52 2.47 -6.30
N GLY A 85 6.08 3.08 -7.37
CA GLY A 85 4.84 2.73 -8.06
C GLY A 85 5.07 2.39 -9.51
N THR A 86 4.12 1.69 -10.09
CA THR A 86 4.10 1.39 -11.51
C THR A 86 2.67 1.40 -12.03
N MET A 87 2.53 1.71 -13.32
CA MET A 87 1.27 1.53 -14.07
C MET A 87 1.23 0.19 -14.80
N GLU A 88 2.34 -0.53 -14.83
CA GLU A 88 2.43 -1.81 -15.52
C GLU A 88 1.76 -2.94 -14.73
N ASP A 89 0.95 -3.72 -15.42
CA ASP A 89 0.29 -4.87 -14.82
C ASP A 89 1.27 -6.04 -14.66
N GLY A 90 1.28 -6.62 -13.48
CA GLY A 90 2.16 -7.75 -13.19
C GLY A 90 3.64 -7.43 -12.99
N ALA A 91 4.06 -6.17 -13.10
CA ALA A 91 5.44 -5.78 -12.85
C ALA A 91 5.88 -6.07 -11.40
N SER A 92 7.11 -6.51 -11.24
CA SER A 92 7.73 -6.75 -9.93
C SER A 92 9.05 -5.98 -9.82
N TYR A 93 9.17 -5.13 -8.82
CA TYR A 93 10.41 -4.43 -8.53
C TYR A 93 11.56 -5.38 -8.16
N ALA A 94 11.20 -6.52 -7.57
CA ALA A 94 12.14 -7.56 -7.21
C ALA A 94 12.78 -8.29 -8.41
N THR A 95 12.46 -7.87 -9.63
CA THR A 95 13.05 -8.39 -10.87
C THR A 95 13.83 -7.27 -11.55
N ASP A 96 15.15 -7.40 -11.66
CA ASP A 96 16.03 -6.38 -12.23
C ASP A 96 15.57 -5.82 -13.58
N SER A 97 15.05 -6.70 -14.43
CA SER A 97 14.56 -6.32 -15.75
C SER A 97 13.32 -5.43 -15.74
N GLN A 98 12.64 -5.34 -14.61
CA GLN A 98 11.39 -4.58 -14.46
C GLN A 98 11.52 -3.35 -13.57
N GLN A 99 12.68 -3.09 -12.98
CA GLN A 99 12.89 -1.92 -12.13
C GLN A 99 12.67 -0.60 -12.87
N SER A 100 12.99 -0.54 -14.15
CA SER A 100 12.77 0.65 -14.98
C SER A 100 11.30 1.02 -15.18
N ASP A 101 10.39 0.09 -14.93
CA ASP A 101 8.94 0.32 -15.02
C ASP A 101 8.38 1.00 -13.77
N PHE A 102 9.21 1.16 -12.75
CA PHE A 102 8.83 1.78 -11.49
C PHE A 102 9.37 3.21 -11.38
N TYR A 103 8.62 4.04 -10.70
CA TYR A 103 8.98 5.43 -10.37
C TYR A 103 8.88 5.68 -8.87
N LEU A 104 9.73 6.56 -8.36
CA LEU A 104 9.78 6.91 -6.94
C LEU A 104 8.56 7.77 -6.58
N ILE A 105 7.82 7.33 -5.56
CA ILE A 105 6.68 8.07 -5.00
C ILE A 105 7.09 8.80 -3.72
N ASN A 106 7.77 8.10 -2.81
CA ASN A 106 8.14 8.63 -1.51
C ASN A 106 9.49 8.08 -1.05
N LYS A 107 10.20 8.89 -0.30
CA LYS A 107 11.46 8.51 0.35
C LYS A 107 11.44 9.05 1.77
N THR A 108 11.75 8.20 2.74
CA THR A 108 11.85 8.58 4.16
C THR A 108 13.14 8.05 4.75
N ASP A 109 13.90 8.93 5.38
CA ASP A 109 15.15 8.60 6.07
C ASP A 109 14.90 8.46 7.57
N PHE A 110 15.58 7.49 8.19
CA PHE A 110 15.47 7.19 9.61
C PHE A 110 16.84 7.10 10.26
N SER A 111 16.89 7.53 11.52
CA SER A 111 18.06 7.39 12.38
C SER A 111 17.60 6.82 13.73
N GLU A 112 18.05 5.60 14.04
CA GLU A 112 17.74 4.90 15.28
C GLU A 112 16.24 4.97 15.67
N HIS A 113 15.36 4.86 14.68
CA HIS A 113 13.93 5.04 14.89
C HIS A 113 13.28 3.78 15.41
N THR A 114 12.52 3.91 16.50
CA THR A 114 11.66 2.85 17.03
C THR A 114 10.22 3.36 17.09
N GLY A 115 9.30 2.54 16.63
CA GLY A 115 7.87 2.84 16.61
C GLY A 115 7.28 2.77 15.21
N ARG A 116 6.08 3.31 15.08
CA ARG A 116 5.34 3.31 13.82
C ARG A 116 5.57 4.61 13.08
N LYS A 117 5.72 4.51 11.77
CA LYS A 117 5.73 5.67 10.87
C LYS A 117 4.63 5.51 9.84
N TYR A 118 3.71 6.47 9.83
CA TYR A 118 2.62 6.55 8.87
C TYR A 118 3.06 7.40 7.68
N VAL A 119 2.86 6.88 6.48
CA VAL A 119 3.12 7.59 5.23
C VAL A 119 1.87 7.55 4.38
N ASN A 120 1.36 8.73 4.06
CA ASN A 120 0.23 8.88 3.14
C ASN A 120 0.75 9.43 1.81
N PHE A 121 0.22 8.89 0.73
CA PHE A 121 0.50 9.39 -0.62
C PHE A 121 -0.73 9.22 -1.50
N THR A 122 -0.76 9.92 -2.59
CA THR A 122 -1.88 9.91 -3.53
C THR A 122 -1.40 9.55 -4.93
N GLY A 123 -2.33 9.21 -5.77
CA GLY A 123 -2.08 8.91 -7.16
C GLY A 123 -2.67 7.58 -7.60
N ILE A 124 -2.83 7.44 -8.89
CA ILE A 124 -3.31 6.20 -9.49
C ILE A 124 -2.09 5.37 -9.86
N HIS A 125 -1.91 4.28 -9.15
CA HIS A 125 -0.85 3.31 -9.38
C HIS A 125 -1.49 1.93 -9.54
N LYS A 126 -0.95 1.12 -10.41
CA LYS A 126 -1.41 -0.27 -10.56
C LYS A 126 -0.84 -1.14 -9.46
N ARG A 127 0.45 -0.97 -9.18
CA ARG A 127 1.18 -1.70 -8.13
C ARG A 127 2.14 -0.76 -7.41
N VAL A 128 2.47 -1.11 -6.18
CA VAL A 128 3.50 -0.44 -5.39
C VAL A 128 4.50 -1.45 -4.84
N ALA A 129 5.72 -1.01 -4.62
CA ALA A 129 6.78 -1.79 -3.99
C ALA A 129 7.51 -0.94 -2.96
N PHE A 130 8.01 -1.58 -1.92
CA PHE A 130 8.78 -0.95 -0.86
C PHE A 130 10.23 -1.39 -0.95
N VAL A 131 11.14 -0.43 -0.88
CA VAL A 131 12.57 -0.68 -0.97
C VAL A 131 13.26 -0.03 0.21
N ALA A 132 14.07 -0.80 0.92
CA ALA A 132 14.76 -0.35 2.12
C ALA A 132 16.26 -0.61 2.00
N HIS A 133 17.05 0.28 2.61
CA HIS A 133 18.47 0.06 2.80
C HIS A 133 18.94 0.65 4.13
N HIS A 134 19.98 0.05 4.71
CA HIS A 134 20.61 0.57 5.91
C HIS A 134 21.56 1.71 5.59
N SER A 135 21.60 2.72 6.47
CA SER A 135 22.54 3.84 6.36
C SER A 135 23.97 3.46 6.78
N ASP A 136 24.10 2.43 7.59
CA ASP A 136 25.37 2.08 8.24
C ASP A 136 26.24 1.10 7.43
N SER A 137 25.76 0.67 6.26
CA SER A 137 26.54 -0.23 5.41
C SER A 137 27.67 0.54 4.73
N SER A 138 28.87 0.43 5.29
CA SER A 138 30.10 0.90 4.65
C SER A 138 30.48 0.09 3.38
N SER A 139 29.79 -0.99 3.14
CA SER A 139 29.90 -1.85 1.95
C SER A 139 28.51 -2.21 1.44
N ALA A 140 28.41 -2.42 0.13
CA ALA A 140 27.15 -2.90 -0.46
C ALA A 140 26.71 -4.21 0.23
N PRO A 141 25.43 -4.34 0.60
CA PRO A 141 24.89 -5.56 1.14
C PRO A 141 25.12 -6.74 0.19
N ASP A 142 25.47 -7.87 0.72
CA ASP A 142 25.62 -9.13 -0.01
C ASP A 142 24.49 -10.12 0.38
N SER A 143 24.50 -11.28 -0.21
CA SER A 143 23.46 -12.30 0.04
C SER A 143 23.37 -12.79 1.50
N SER A 144 24.37 -12.48 2.32
CA SER A 144 24.38 -12.80 3.76
C SER A 144 23.82 -11.69 4.63
N THR A 145 23.65 -10.49 4.06
CA THR A 145 23.12 -9.33 4.78
C THR A 145 21.61 -9.46 4.97
N VAL A 146 21.16 -9.26 6.19
CA VAL A 146 19.74 -9.34 6.55
C VAL A 146 19.22 -7.95 6.85
N LEU A 147 18.04 -7.63 6.34
CA LEU A 147 17.33 -6.41 6.71
C LEU A 147 16.92 -6.51 8.18
N SER A 148 17.44 -5.60 9.00
CA SER A 148 17.12 -5.53 10.43
C SER A 148 16.48 -4.20 10.79
N GLY A 149 15.61 -4.22 11.80
CA GLY A 149 14.94 -3.03 12.29
C GLY A 149 13.66 -2.64 11.56
N LEU A 150 13.40 -3.18 10.38
CA LEU A 150 12.11 -3.07 9.71
C LEU A 150 11.34 -4.37 9.94
N ASP A 151 10.38 -4.33 10.88
CA ASP A 151 9.67 -5.52 11.31
C ASP A 151 8.59 -5.93 10.31
N LYS A 152 7.82 -4.96 9.86
CA LYS A 152 6.78 -5.15 8.84
C LYS A 152 6.31 -3.82 8.26
N ILE A 153 5.65 -3.91 7.13
CA ILE A 153 4.89 -2.80 6.53
C ILE A 153 3.43 -3.26 6.37
N LEU A 154 2.51 -2.41 6.78
CA LEU A 154 1.11 -2.54 6.41
C LEU A 154 0.79 -1.51 5.34
N TYR A 155 0.18 -1.95 4.27
CA TYR A 155 -0.20 -1.09 3.16
C TYR A 155 -1.68 -1.23 2.83
N ARG A 156 -2.31 -0.10 2.56
CA ARG A 156 -3.71 -0.02 2.14
C ARG A 156 -3.88 1.10 1.10
N SER A 157 -4.59 0.78 0.06
CA SER A 157 -5.07 1.74 -0.94
C SER A 157 -6.56 1.99 -0.82
#